data_d92fe847f6c70761e52d0ff795a05e86
#
_entry.id   d92fe847f6c70761e52d0ff795a05e86
#
_cell.length_a   1.000
_cell.length_b   1.000
_cell.length_c   1.000
_cell.angle_alpha   90.00
_cell.angle_beta   90.00
_cell.angle_gamma   90.00
#
_symmetry.space_group_name_H-M   'P 1'
#
loop_
_entity.id
_entity.type
_entity.pdbx_description
1 polymer ?
#
loop_
_entity_poly.entity_id
_entity_poly.type
_entity_poly.pdbx_seq_one_letter_code
_entity_poly.pdbx_strand_id
1 'polypeptide(L)'
;MIKLCLLGFGTVGQGVFRILQENKTLSERFAVSSILVRDTNKVREVHADPALLTDDKKEVFSDPAIDCFVELTGEIDGIKDDIVHALQNGKHVVTANKALISAALEELEEAADKGGASLRYEAAVAGAVPVVKAVTDLSRVHPANEIQGILNGTCNFILSRMEAG
;
A
#
# COMPACT_ATOMS: atom_id res chain seq x y z
N MET A 1 3.94 -8.48 17.97
CA MET A 1 4.25 -7.24 17.22
C MET A 1 4.33 -7.61 15.77
N ILE A 2 3.56 -6.98 14.90
CA ILE A 2 3.52 -7.24 13.46
C ILE A 2 4.71 -6.54 12.80
N LYS A 3 5.51 -7.29 12.05
CA LYS A 3 6.67 -6.75 11.34
C LYS A 3 6.30 -6.33 9.93
N LEU A 4 6.57 -5.08 9.63
CA LEU A 4 6.25 -4.44 8.35
C LEU A 4 7.52 -4.24 7.52
N CYS A 5 7.42 -4.51 6.23
CA CYS A 5 8.37 -4.01 5.26
C CYS A 5 7.70 -2.91 4.42
N LEU A 6 8.32 -1.73 4.33
CA LEU A 6 7.88 -0.67 3.44
C LEU A 6 8.54 -0.85 2.07
N LEU A 7 7.74 -1.05 1.03
CA LEU A 7 8.20 -1.07 -0.35
C LEU A 7 8.07 0.34 -0.93
N GLY A 8 9.15 1.09 -0.89
CA GLY A 8 9.20 2.50 -1.25
C GLY A 8 9.26 3.45 -0.05
N PHE A 9 10.15 4.44 -0.14
CA PHE A 9 10.35 5.47 0.90
C PHE A 9 10.36 6.88 0.29
N GLY A 10 9.37 7.12 -0.59
CA GLY A 10 9.00 8.43 -1.12
C GLY A 10 8.15 9.22 -0.11
N THR A 11 7.42 10.23 -0.60
CA THR A 11 6.56 11.09 0.25
C THR A 11 5.58 10.28 1.11
N VAL A 12 4.90 9.31 0.51
CA VAL A 12 3.91 8.48 1.23
C VAL A 12 4.61 7.55 2.24
N GLY A 13 5.68 6.87 1.82
CA GLY A 13 6.44 5.96 2.69
C GLY A 13 7.03 6.66 3.91
N GLN A 14 7.60 7.84 3.73
CA GLN A 14 8.08 8.67 4.84
C GLN A 14 6.95 9.09 5.77
N GLY A 15 5.77 9.43 5.23
CA GLY A 15 4.58 9.75 6.02
C GLY A 15 4.09 8.57 6.85
N VAL A 16 4.01 7.38 6.27
CA VAL A 16 3.64 6.14 6.98
C VAL A 16 4.64 5.84 8.10
N PHE A 17 5.94 5.89 7.78
CA PHE A 17 7.00 5.64 8.77
C PHE A 17 6.92 6.61 9.95
N ARG A 18 6.77 7.91 9.69
CA ARG A 18 6.62 8.93 10.72
C ARG A 18 5.41 8.65 11.63
N ILE A 19 4.24 8.36 11.06
CA ILE A 19 3.03 8.07 11.83
C ILE A 19 3.24 6.83 12.72
N LEU A 20 3.89 5.77 12.21
CA LEU A 20 4.19 4.57 12.99
C LEU A 20 5.16 4.85 14.15
N GLN A 21 6.09 5.79 13.99
CA GLN A 21 7.03 6.19 15.03
C GLN A 21 6.40 7.10 16.10
N GLU A 22 5.61 8.08 15.67
CA GLU A 22 5.04 9.11 16.56
C GLU A 22 3.80 8.61 17.33
N ASN A 23 3.05 7.65 16.77
CA ASN A 23 1.84 7.16 17.40
C ASN A 23 2.15 5.96 18.31
N LYS A 24 2.08 6.18 19.63
CA LYS A 24 2.38 5.17 20.65
C LYS A 24 1.57 3.87 20.48
N THR A 25 0.28 3.98 20.20
CA THR A 25 -0.58 2.80 20.01
C THR A 25 -0.16 1.97 18.79
N LEU A 26 0.27 2.63 17.72
CA LEU A 26 0.75 1.95 16.52
C LEU A 26 2.14 1.34 16.73
N SER A 27 3.05 2.07 17.36
CA SER A 27 4.42 1.58 17.62
C SER A 27 4.49 0.40 18.59
N GLU A 28 3.48 0.23 19.45
CA GLU A 28 3.34 -0.96 20.31
C GLU A 28 2.86 -2.21 19.53
N ARG A 29 2.19 -2.02 18.38
CA ARG A 29 1.61 -3.11 17.59
C ARG A 29 2.40 -3.45 16.34
N PHE A 30 3.04 -2.47 15.72
CA PHE A 30 3.73 -2.57 14.44
C PHE A 30 5.19 -2.15 14.58
N ALA A 31 6.07 -2.86 13.91
CA ALA A 31 7.48 -2.48 13.78
C ALA A 31 7.89 -2.51 12.31
N VAL A 32 8.51 -1.44 11.83
CA VAL A 32 9.14 -1.46 10.51
C VAL A 32 10.47 -2.20 10.66
N SER A 33 10.59 -3.36 10.01
CA SER A 33 11.80 -4.20 10.03
C SER A 33 12.73 -3.94 8.85
N SER A 34 12.18 -3.48 7.73
CA SER A 34 12.96 -3.14 6.54
C SER A 34 12.23 -2.14 5.65
N ILE A 35 12.99 -1.43 4.84
CA ILE A 35 12.49 -0.43 3.90
C ILE A 35 13.22 -0.65 2.58
N LEU A 36 12.53 -1.20 1.59
CA LEU A 36 13.09 -1.40 0.26
C LEU A 36 13.08 -0.07 -0.52
N VAL A 37 14.23 0.32 -1.02
CA VAL A 37 14.43 1.54 -1.81
C VAL A 37 15.33 1.26 -3.00
N ARG A 38 15.29 2.09 -4.05
CA ARG A 38 16.20 1.98 -5.19
C ARG A 38 17.62 2.51 -4.89
N ASP A 39 17.72 3.46 -3.98
CA ASP A 39 18.97 4.13 -3.59
C ASP A 39 18.94 4.39 -2.08
N THR A 40 19.78 3.66 -1.37
CA THR A 40 19.92 3.75 0.09
C THR A 40 20.59 5.05 0.53
N ASN A 41 21.36 5.69 -0.33
CA ASN A 41 22.11 6.93 -0.03
C ASN A 41 21.30 8.20 -0.31
N LYS A 42 20.12 8.07 -0.94
CA LYS A 42 19.27 9.23 -1.22
C LYS A 42 18.86 9.94 0.07
N VAL A 43 19.12 11.27 0.12
CA VAL A 43 18.67 12.11 1.25
C VAL A 43 17.15 12.17 1.30
N ARG A 44 16.60 12.00 2.49
CA ARG A 44 15.15 12.00 2.78
C ARG A 44 14.83 12.94 3.93
N GLU A 45 13.62 13.49 3.94
CA GLU A 45 13.19 14.42 4.99
C GLU A 45 12.98 13.70 6.33
N VAL A 46 12.43 12.49 6.28
CA VAL A 46 12.24 11.66 7.47
C VAL A 46 13.44 10.74 7.63
N HIS A 47 14.11 10.87 8.77
CA HIS A 47 15.26 10.03 9.09
C HIS A 47 14.82 8.62 9.52
N ALA A 48 15.30 7.62 8.82
CA ALA A 48 15.21 6.21 9.22
C ALA A 48 16.62 5.70 9.56
N ASP A 49 16.70 4.74 10.47
CA ASP A 49 17.97 4.06 10.73
C ASP A 49 18.51 3.46 9.41
N PRO A 50 19.74 3.78 8.99
CA PRO A 50 20.35 3.20 7.79
C PRO A 50 20.28 1.67 7.73
N ALA A 51 20.29 1.00 8.87
CA ALA A 51 20.17 -0.45 8.97
C ALA A 51 18.80 -0.99 8.50
N LEU A 52 17.78 -0.15 8.43
CA LEU A 52 16.47 -0.52 7.89
C LEU A 52 16.39 -0.40 6.37
N LEU A 53 17.31 0.34 5.74
CA LEU A 53 17.27 0.62 4.32
C LEU A 53 18.01 -0.47 3.54
N THR A 54 17.36 -1.04 2.55
CA THR A 54 17.97 -2.00 1.63
C THR A 54 17.51 -1.77 0.19
N ASP A 55 18.35 -2.13 -0.77
CA ASP A 55 18.02 -2.22 -2.19
C ASP A 55 17.93 -3.68 -2.68
N ASP A 56 18.17 -4.64 -1.78
CA ASP A 56 18.05 -6.06 -2.08
C ASP A 56 16.59 -6.54 -1.96
N LYS A 57 15.92 -6.55 -3.11
CA LYS A 57 14.54 -7.04 -3.22
C LYS A 57 14.40 -8.52 -2.85
N LYS A 58 15.39 -9.35 -3.18
CA LYS A 58 15.34 -10.79 -2.89
C LYS A 58 15.42 -11.06 -1.40
N GLU A 59 16.30 -10.36 -0.71
CA GLU A 59 16.41 -10.43 0.74
C GLU A 59 15.05 -10.14 1.39
N VAL A 60 14.43 -9.02 1.02
CA VAL A 60 13.16 -8.57 1.60
C VAL A 60 12.03 -9.57 1.37
N PHE A 61 11.83 -10.06 0.15
CA PHE A 61 10.73 -10.98 -0.16
C PHE A 61 10.96 -12.41 0.32
N SER A 62 12.19 -12.78 0.66
CA SER A 62 12.52 -14.08 1.25
C SER A 62 12.57 -14.08 2.78
N ASP A 63 12.50 -12.93 3.44
CA ASP A 63 12.55 -12.84 4.90
C ASP A 63 11.27 -13.43 5.54
N PRO A 64 11.37 -14.56 6.25
CA PRO A 64 10.23 -15.17 6.90
C PRO A 64 9.66 -14.33 8.04
N ALA A 65 10.46 -13.43 8.59
CA ALA A 65 10.08 -12.59 9.73
C ALA A 65 9.13 -11.44 9.37
N ILE A 66 9.02 -11.07 8.09
CA ILE A 66 8.08 -10.04 7.64
C ILE A 66 6.67 -10.62 7.63
N ASP A 67 5.75 -9.97 8.32
CA ASP A 67 4.33 -10.35 8.35
C ASP A 67 3.52 -9.63 7.28
N CYS A 68 3.89 -8.39 6.95
CA CYS A 68 3.10 -7.56 6.05
C CYS A 68 3.99 -6.63 5.21
N PHE A 69 3.70 -6.57 3.92
CA PHE A 69 4.28 -5.59 3.00
C PHE A 69 3.38 -4.37 2.85
N VAL A 70 3.95 -3.18 2.95
CA VAL A 70 3.27 -1.91 2.68
C VAL A 70 3.81 -1.36 1.36
N GLU A 71 3.06 -1.57 0.27
CA GLU A 71 3.49 -1.26 -1.09
C GLU A 71 3.13 0.18 -1.47
N LEU A 72 4.15 0.99 -1.74
CA LEU A 72 4.09 2.44 -1.94
C LEU A 72 4.95 2.90 -3.12
N THR A 73 5.32 1.99 -4.03
CA THR A 73 6.25 2.30 -5.14
C THR A 73 5.58 3.06 -6.26
N GLY A 74 4.31 2.79 -6.52
CA GLY A 74 3.57 3.32 -7.66
C GLY A 74 3.92 2.64 -9.00
N GLU A 75 4.71 1.56 -8.98
CA GLU A 75 5.11 0.77 -10.15
C GLU A 75 4.23 -0.47 -10.28
N ILE A 76 4.08 -0.98 -11.51
CA ILE A 76 3.44 -2.27 -11.78
C ILE A 76 4.52 -3.28 -12.10
N ASP A 77 5.34 -2.96 -13.11
CA ASP A 77 6.41 -3.83 -13.56
C ASP A 77 7.48 -3.97 -12.48
N GLY A 78 7.89 -5.21 -12.23
CA GLY A 78 8.93 -5.51 -11.25
C GLY A 78 8.47 -5.56 -9.79
N ILE A 79 7.17 -5.33 -9.48
CA ILE A 79 6.63 -5.51 -8.12
C ILE A 79 5.42 -6.44 -8.07
N LYS A 80 4.61 -6.50 -9.15
CA LYS A 80 3.36 -7.28 -9.18
C LYS A 80 3.59 -8.75 -8.83
N ASP A 81 4.53 -9.40 -9.51
CA ASP A 81 4.78 -10.83 -9.32
C ASP A 81 5.30 -11.15 -7.91
N ASP A 82 6.11 -10.25 -7.34
CA ASP A 82 6.58 -10.40 -5.95
C ASP A 82 5.43 -10.25 -4.94
N ILE A 83 4.49 -9.32 -5.18
CA ILE A 83 3.31 -9.14 -4.33
C ILE A 83 2.38 -10.34 -4.44
N VAL A 84 2.13 -10.87 -5.65
CA VAL A 84 1.37 -12.11 -5.87
C VAL A 84 2.01 -13.26 -5.09
N HIS A 85 3.33 -13.43 -5.23
CA HIS A 85 4.07 -14.48 -4.52
C HIS A 85 4.00 -14.31 -3.00
N ALA A 86 4.16 -13.08 -2.49
CA ALA A 86 4.04 -12.80 -1.06
C ALA A 86 2.66 -13.17 -0.51
N LEU A 87 1.57 -12.77 -1.20
CA LEU A 87 0.20 -13.10 -0.82
C LEU A 87 -0.03 -14.61 -0.80
N GLN A 88 0.42 -15.34 -1.84
CA GLN A 88 0.32 -16.81 -1.92
C GLN A 88 1.06 -17.53 -0.77
N ASN A 89 2.09 -16.91 -0.21
CA ASN A 89 2.85 -17.42 0.93
C ASN A 89 2.37 -16.90 2.30
N GLY A 90 1.14 -16.39 2.36
CA GLY A 90 0.51 -15.96 3.61
C GLY A 90 0.97 -14.62 4.15
N LYS A 91 1.75 -13.84 3.37
CA LYS A 91 2.15 -12.48 3.76
C LYS A 91 1.04 -11.50 3.44
N HIS A 92 0.66 -10.69 4.42
CA HIS A 92 -0.34 -9.64 4.21
C HIS A 92 0.22 -8.50 3.35
N VAL A 93 -0.66 -7.82 2.61
CA VAL A 93 -0.27 -6.67 1.78
C VAL A 93 -1.24 -5.51 1.98
N VAL A 94 -0.68 -4.33 2.19
CA VAL A 94 -1.38 -3.03 2.13
C VAL A 94 -0.78 -2.23 1.00
N THR A 95 -1.57 -1.81 0.02
CA THR A 95 -1.05 -1.02 -1.11
C THR A 95 -1.76 0.31 -1.29
N ALA A 96 -1.02 1.34 -1.66
CA ALA A 96 -1.52 2.62 -2.12
C ALA A 96 -1.37 2.78 -3.65
N ASN A 97 -0.97 1.72 -4.35
CA ASN A 97 -0.67 1.75 -5.77
C ASN A 97 -1.93 1.54 -6.61
N LYS A 98 -2.51 2.66 -7.04
CA LYS A 98 -3.70 2.66 -7.89
C LYS A 98 -3.50 1.89 -9.20
N ALA A 99 -2.32 2.02 -9.81
CA ALA A 99 -2.03 1.36 -11.09
C ALA A 99 -1.97 -0.16 -10.93
N LEU A 100 -1.34 -0.66 -9.87
CA LEU A 100 -1.28 -2.08 -9.55
C LEU A 100 -2.67 -2.67 -9.33
N ILE A 101 -3.50 -2.01 -8.51
CA ILE A 101 -4.88 -2.45 -8.24
C ILE A 101 -5.73 -2.41 -9.52
N SER A 102 -5.60 -1.36 -10.33
CA SER A 102 -6.35 -1.26 -11.60
C SER A 102 -5.97 -2.35 -12.60
N ALA A 103 -4.71 -2.81 -12.58
CA ALA A 103 -4.20 -3.78 -13.55
C ALA A 103 -4.37 -5.23 -13.12
N ALA A 104 -4.39 -5.53 -11.82
CA ALA A 104 -4.23 -6.90 -11.32
C ALA A 104 -5.09 -7.24 -10.09
N LEU A 105 -6.19 -6.52 -9.82
CA LEU A 105 -6.98 -6.73 -8.61
C LEU A 105 -7.41 -8.19 -8.43
N GLU A 106 -8.01 -8.79 -9.46
CA GLU A 106 -8.51 -10.19 -9.40
C GLU A 106 -7.37 -11.17 -9.09
N GLU A 107 -6.23 -11.03 -9.77
CA GLU A 107 -5.05 -11.89 -9.55
C GLU A 107 -4.52 -11.76 -8.11
N LEU A 108 -4.50 -10.54 -7.57
CA LEU A 108 -4.05 -10.27 -6.21
C LEU A 108 -5.02 -10.81 -5.15
N GLU A 109 -6.33 -10.70 -5.38
CA GLU A 109 -7.35 -11.24 -4.48
C GLU A 109 -7.31 -12.77 -4.48
N GLU A 110 -7.20 -13.41 -5.65
CA GLU A 110 -7.00 -14.86 -5.74
C GLU A 110 -5.72 -15.34 -5.03
N ALA A 111 -4.63 -14.59 -5.17
CA ALA A 111 -3.38 -14.90 -4.49
C ALA A 111 -3.52 -14.79 -2.96
N ALA A 112 -4.23 -13.76 -2.48
CA ALA A 112 -4.51 -13.58 -1.06
C ALA A 112 -5.37 -14.72 -0.50
N ASP A 113 -6.41 -15.11 -1.23
CA ASP A 113 -7.29 -16.22 -0.83
C ASP A 113 -6.52 -17.55 -0.76
N LYS A 114 -5.68 -17.85 -1.75
CA LYS A 114 -4.84 -19.05 -1.78
C LYS A 114 -3.88 -19.14 -0.60
N GLY A 115 -3.28 -18.00 -0.22
CA GLY A 115 -2.32 -17.95 0.88
C GLY A 115 -2.95 -17.73 2.26
N GLY A 116 -4.28 -17.51 2.34
CA GLY A 116 -4.94 -17.10 3.58
C GLY A 116 -4.47 -15.74 4.08
N ALA A 117 -3.98 -14.90 3.17
CA ALA A 117 -3.48 -13.57 3.44
C ALA A 117 -4.58 -12.50 3.31
N SER A 118 -4.27 -11.27 3.73
CA SER A 118 -5.15 -10.13 3.52
C SER A 118 -4.52 -9.14 2.54
N LEU A 119 -5.28 -8.75 1.52
CA LEU A 119 -4.97 -7.61 0.66
C LEU A 119 -5.81 -6.41 1.12
N ARG A 120 -5.17 -5.25 1.32
CA ARG A 120 -5.82 -3.97 1.66
C ARG A 120 -5.36 -2.89 0.71
N TYR A 121 -6.31 -2.23 0.03
CA TYR A 121 -6.04 -1.24 -1.00
C TYR A 121 -6.88 0.04 -0.88
N GLU A 122 -7.40 0.33 0.32
CA GLU A 122 -8.17 1.56 0.58
C GLU A 122 -7.40 2.82 0.16
N ALA A 123 -6.10 2.88 0.44
CA ALA A 123 -5.25 4.01 0.10
C ALA A 123 -5.00 4.18 -1.42
N ALA A 124 -5.30 3.16 -2.22
CA ALA A 124 -5.19 3.23 -3.68
C ALA A 124 -6.41 3.91 -4.33
N VAL A 125 -7.52 4.09 -3.60
CA VAL A 125 -8.81 4.55 -4.14
C VAL A 125 -9.30 5.77 -3.36
N ALA A 126 -9.70 6.83 -4.07
CA ALA A 126 -10.33 8.04 -3.49
C ALA A 126 -9.56 8.74 -2.34
N GLY A 127 -8.26 8.51 -2.22
CA GLY A 127 -7.40 9.16 -1.22
C GLY A 127 -7.80 8.84 0.21
N ALA A 128 -8.14 9.86 1.01
CA ALA A 128 -8.49 9.68 2.43
C ALA A 128 -9.95 9.26 2.67
N VAL A 129 -10.76 9.08 1.62
CA VAL A 129 -12.18 8.69 1.74
C VAL A 129 -12.26 7.16 1.79
N PRO A 130 -12.85 6.54 2.83
CA PRO A 130 -12.93 5.08 2.99
C PRO A 130 -14.03 4.47 2.10
N VAL A 131 -13.91 4.63 0.77
CA VAL A 131 -14.94 4.26 -0.20
C VAL A 131 -15.02 2.76 -0.42
N VAL A 132 -13.88 2.06 -0.50
CA VAL A 132 -13.83 0.61 -0.73
C VAL A 132 -14.50 -0.11 0.44
N LYS A 133 -14.14 0.25 1.67
CA LYS A 133 -14.76 -0.32 2.87
C LYS A 133 -16.26 -0.04 2.91
N ALA A 134 -16.67 1.19 2.66
CA ALA A 134 -18.08 1.58 2.68
C ALA A 134 -18.91 0.78 1.66
N VAL A 135 -18.42 0.66 0.42
CA VAL A 135 -19.09 -0.12 -0.63
C VAL A 135 -19.14 -1.59 -0.27
N THR A 136 -18.03 -2.16 0.22
CA THR A 136 -17.97 -3.57 0.61
C THR A 136 -18.94 -3.88 1.75
N ASP A 137 -19.01 -3.06 2.78
CA ASP A 137 -19.90 -3.25 3.92
C ASP A 137 -21.38 -3.13 3.50
N LEU A 138 -21.71 -2.16 2.64
CA LEU A 138 -23.06 -2.00 2.10
C LEU A 138 -23.48 -3.18 1.21
N SER A 139 -22.58 -3.64 0.34
CA SER A 139 -22.86 -4.73 -0.61
C SER A 139 -23.14 -6.08 0.07
N ARG A 140 -22.72 -6.26 1.33
CA ARG A 140 -23.05 -7.45 2.13
C ARG A 140 -24.51 -7.49 2.56
N VAL A 141 -25.16 -6.33 2.65
CA VAL A 141 -26.55 -6.21 3.14
C VAL A 141 -27.48 -5.94 1.96
N HIS A 142 -27.07 -5.07 1.05
CA HIS A 142 -27.85 -4.69 -0.12
C HIS A 142 -26.94 -4.63 -1.34
N PRO A 143 -27.23 -5.38 -2.42
CA PRO A 143 -26.45 -5.30 -3.65
C PRO A 143 -26.51 -3.88 -4.21
N ALA A 144 -25.36 -3.26 -4.43
CA ALA A 144 -25.28 -1.96 -5.08
C ALA A 144 -25.42 -2.16 -6.59
N ASN A 145 -26.51 -1.63 -7.17
CA ASN A 145 -26.75 -1.69 -8.60
C ASN A 145 -26.07 -0.54 -9.36
N GLU A 146 -25.76 0.54 -8.68
CA GLU A 146 -25.15 1.74 -9.27
C GLU A 146 -24.35 2.50 -8.22
N ILE A 147 -23.16 3.01 -8.63
CA ILE A 147 -22.33 3.90 -7.83
C ILE A 147 -22.03 5.14 -8.66
N GLN A 148 -22.39 6.31 -8.14
CA GLN A 148 -22.11 7.60 -8.76
C GLN A 148 -21.18 8.42 -7.87
N GLY A 149 -20.17 9.09 -8.46
CA GLY A 149 -19.27 9.94 -7.69
C GLY A 149 -18.15 10.54 -8.53
N ILE A 150 -17.45 11.53 -7.95
CA ILE A 150 -16.22 12.08 -8.48
C ILE A 150 -15.07 11.41 -7.74
N LEU A 151 -14.48 10.38 -8.33
CA LEU A 151 -13.46 9.53 -7.68
C LEU A 151 -12.03 10.03 -7.88
N ASN A 152 -11.82 11.06 -8.72
CA ASN A 152 -10.51 11.65 -8.95
C ASN A 152 -10.53 13.16 -8.67
N GLY A 153 -10.04 13.56 -7.49
CA GLY A 153 -9.98 14.96 -7.07
C GLY A 153 -9.08 15.83 -7.97
N THR A 154 -7.97 15.29 -8.46
CA THR A 154 -7.03 16.03 -9.32
C THR A 154 -7.66 16.41 -10.65
N CYS A 155 -8.28 15.45 -11.34
CA CYS A 155 -8.98 15.75 -12.61
C CYS A 155 -10.12 16.73 -12.40
N ASN A 156 -10.90 16.56 -11.34
CA ASN A 156 -11.99 17.49 -11.01
C ASN A 156 -11.46 18.90 -10.74
N PHE A 157 -10.37 19.03 -9.98
CA PHE A 157 -9.75 20.33 -9.72
C PHE A 157 -9.27 21.01 -11.01
N ILE A 158 -8.61 20.27 -11.91
CA ILE A 158 -8.13 20.80 -13.18
C ILE A 158 -9.31 21.27 -14.03
N LEU A 159 -10.33 20.44 -14.20
CA LEU A 159 -11.52 20.76 -14.99
C LEU A 159 -12.27 21.98 -14.42
N SER A 160 -12.46 22.06 -13.11
CA SER A 160 -13.08 23.20 -12.46
C SER A 160 -12.28 24.49 -12.63
N ARG A 161 -10.94 24.40 -12.64
CA ARG A 161 -10.08 25.56 -12.91
C ARG A 161 -10.16 26.02 -14.36
N MET A 162 -10.22 25.07 -15.31
CA MET A 162 -10.39 25.39 -16.74
C MET A 162 -11.74 26.04 -17.01
N GLU A 163 -12.81 25.65 -16.29
CA GLU A 163 -14.15 26.24 -16.42
C GLU A 163 -14.23 27.64 -15.82
N ALA A 164 -13.49 27.90 -14.76
CA ALA A 164 -13.48 29.18 -14.07
C ALA A 164 -12.60 30.26 -14.73
N GLY A 165 -11.81 29.93 -15.76
CA GLY A 165 -10.93 30.84 -16.51
C GLY A 165 -9.59 30.99 -15.84
#